data_1ef0aecffe7097759532ae6febffc4ff
#
_entry.id   1ef0aecffe7097759532ae6febffc4ff
#
_cell.length_a   1.000
_cell.length_b   1.000
_cell.length_c   1.000
_cell.angle_alpha   90.00
_cell.angle_beta   90.00
_cell.angle_gamma   90.00
#
_symmetry.space_group_name_H-M   'P 1'
#
loop_
_entity.id
_entity.type
_entity.pdbx_description
1 polymer ?
#
loop_
_entity_poly.entity_id
_entity_poly.type
_entity_poly.pdbx_seq_one_letter_code
_entity_poly.pdbx_strand_id
1 'polypeptide(L)'
;MTRRLYADENFPLPVVAELRRIGHDVLTMSEDGKANQSLPDDEVLTLAAERERALLTTNRRDFIQLHRRNIEHGGIIVCTFDPDFTGQARRISEAIENAPSLASQLIRIYRPA
;
A
#
# COMPACT_ATOMS: atom_id res chain seq x y z
N MET A 1 -12.08 11.23 2.98
CA MET A 1 -11.48 11.56 1.66
C MET A 1 -10.97 10.28 1.02
N THR A 2 -11.31 10.05 -0.25
CA THR A 2 -10.87 8.86 -1.01
C THR A 2 -9.39 8.97 -1.37
N ARG A 3 -8.65 7.89 -1.17
CA ARG A 3 -7.27 7.78 -1.63
C ARG A 3 -7.16 6.68 -2.66
N ARG A 4 -6.19 6.80 -3.55
CA ARG A 4 -5.90 5.80 -4.60
C ARG A 4 -4.72 4.96 -4.15
N LEU A 5 -4.95 3.65 -4.03
CA LEU A 5 -4.00 2.70 -3.48
C LEU A 5 -3.74 1.55 -4.45
N TYR A 6 -2.53 0.98 -4.39
CA TYR A 6 -2.12 -0.16 -5.20
C TYR A 6 -1.69 -1.28 -4.26
N ALA A 7 -2.43 -2.37 -4.21
CA ALA A 7 -2.13 -3.46 -3.30
C ALA A 7 -1.15 -4.44 -3.93
N ASP A 8 -0.01 -4.64 -3.25
CA ASP A 8 1.00 -5.62 -3.61
C ASP A 8 0.40 -7.04 -3.68
N GLU A 9 1.04 -7.93 -4.42
CA GLU A 9 0.52 -9.27 -4.74
C GLU A 9 0.10 -10.07 -3.51
N ASN A 10 0.87 -9.98 -2.43
CA ASN A 10 0.61 -10.75 -1.20
C ASN A 10 -0.13 -9.96 -0.12
N PHE A 11 -0.62 -8.77 -0.44
CA PHE A 11 -1.36 -7.98 0.53
C PHE A 11 -2.73 -8.61 0.78
N PRO A 12 -3.19 -8.73 2.05
CA PRO A 12 -4.43 -9.46 2.37
C PRO A 12 -5.67 -8.86 1.69
N LEU A 13 -6.38 -9.68 0.93
CA LEU A 13 -7.62 -9.26 0.25
C LEU A 13 -8.71 -8.78 1.20
N PRO A 14 -8.88 -9.37 2.41
CA PRO A 14 -9.88 -8.84 3.35
C PRO A 14 -9.64 -7.39 3.76
N VAL A 15 -8.38 -6.95 3.82
CA VAL A 15 -8.04 -5.54 4.10
C VAL A 15 -8.43 -4.67 2.91
N VAL A 16 -8.15 -5.14 1.69
CA VAL A 16 -8.54 -4.45 0.46
C VAL A 16 -10.05 -4.25 0.41
N ALA A 17 -10.82 -5.32 0.70
CA ALA A 17 -12.29 -5.27 0.70
C ALA A 17 -12.81 -4.22 1.68
N GLU A 18 -12.24 -4.16 2.89
CA GLU A 18 -12.66 -3.19 3.90
C GLU A 18 -12.27 -1.76 3.52
N LEU A 19 -11.09 -1.55 2.94
CA LEU A 19 -10.68 -0.24 2.45
C LEU A 19 -11.64 0.28 1.36
N ARG A 20 -12.07 -0.63 0.48
CA ARG A 20 -13.06 -0.29 -0.56
C ARG A 20 -14.40 0.06 0.06
N ARG A 21 -14.83 -0.67 1.09
CA ARG A 21 -16.07 -0.39 1.80
C ARG A 21 -16.05 0.99 2.45
N ILE A 22 -14.90 1.39 2.99
CA ILE A 22 -14.70 2.72 3.60
C ILE A 22 -14.73 3.82 2.53
N GLY A 23 -14.45 3.50 1.27
CA GLY A 23 -14.52 4.45 0.16
C GLY A 23 -13.22 4.72 -0.56
N HIS A 24 -12.16 3.97 -0.27
CA HIS A 24 -10.89 4.14 -0.98
C HIS A 24 -10.89 3.38 -2.31
N ASP A 25 -10.14 3.90 -3.27
CA ASP A 25 -9.97 3.29 -4.59
C ASP A 25 -8.72 2.41 -4.57
N VAL A 26 -8.90 1.11 -4.44
CA VAL A 26 -7.80 0.15 -4.37
C VAL A 26 -7.78 -0.70 -5.63
N LEU A 27 -6.62 -0.71 -6.30
CA LEU A 27 -6.33 -1.60 -7.42
C LEU A 27 -5.33 -2.65 -6.93
N THR A 28 -5.62 -3.94 -7.13
CA THR A 28 -4.67 -5.00 -6.77
C THR A 28 -3.77 -5.33 -7.96
N MET A 29 -2.58 -5.86 -7.68
CA MET A 29 -1.68 -6.32 -8.75
C MET A 29 -2.34 -7.39 -9.62
N SER A 30 -3.17 -8.25 -9.03
CA SER A 30 -3.90 -9.27 -9.78
C SER A 30 -4.87 -8.63 -10.78
N GLU A 31 -5.64 -7.65 -10.35
CA GLU A 31 -6.57 -6.92 -11.23
C GLU A 31 -5.84 -6.17 -12.33
N ASP A 32 -4.62 -5.73 -12.05
CA ASP A 32 -3.77 -5.01 -13.00
C ASP A 32 -3.05 -5.95 -13.98
N GLY A 33 -3.27 -7.25 -13.86
CA GLY A 33 -2.65 -8.25 -14.72
C GLY A 33 -1.16 -8.44 -14.46
N LYS A 34 -0.66 -8.07 -13.28
CA LYS A 34 0.76 -8.10 -12.92
C LYS A 34 1.13 -9.18 -11.91
N ALA A 35 0.16 -9.97 -11.44
CA ALA A 35 0.43 -11.05 -10.50
C ALA A 35 1.22 -12.19 -11.16
N ASN A 36 2.01 -12.90 -10.36
CA ASN A 36 2.80 -14.07 -10.79
C ASN A 36 3.86 -13.77 -11.84
N GLN A 37 4.32 -12.53 -11.95
CA GLN A 37 5.36 -12.14 -12.89
C GLN A 37 6.73 -11.98 -12.23
N SER A 38 6.82 -12.22 -10.93
CA SER A 38 8.07 -12.08 -10.16
C SER A 38 8.75 -10.73 -10.39
N LEU A 39 7.96 -9.66 -10.41
CA LEU A 39 8.49 -8.32 -10.65
C LEU A 39 9.39 -7.87 -9.50
N PRO A 40 10.54 -7.26 -9.81
CA PRO A 40 11.37 -6.65 -8.77
C PRO A 40 10.61 -5.56 -8.00
N ASP A 41 10.96 -5.35 -6.74
CA ASP A 41 10.26 -4.40 -5.87
C ASP A 41 10.28 -2.97 -6.41
N ASP A 42 11.39 -2.54 -7.01
CA ASP A 42 11.48 -1.21 -7.62
C ASP A 42 10.52 -1.06 -8.80
N GLU A 43 10.29 -2.13 -9.58
CA GLU A 43 9.31 -2.10 -10.66
C GLU A 43 7.88 -2.04 -10.13
N VAL A 44 7.58 -2.74 -9.04
CA VAL A 44 6.26 -2.68 -8.39
C VAL A 44 5.99 -1.25 -7.93
N LEU A 45 6.98 -0.62 -7.32
CA LEU A 45 6.87 0.77 -6.86
C LEU A 45 6.64 1.74 -8.03
N THR A 46 7.35 1.53 -9.12
CA THR A 46 7.18 2.32 -10.36
C THR A 46 5.78 2.15 -10.94
N LEU A 47 5.27 0.92 -10.97
CA LEU A 47 3.91 0.65 -11.46
C LEU A 47 2.86 1.40 -10.64
N ALA A 48 2.97 1.36 -9.32
CA ALA A 48 2.04 2.09 -8.46
C ALA A 48 2.06 3.58 -8.77
N ALA A 49 3.25 4.16 -8.92
CA ALA A 49 3.42 5.58 -9.24
C ALA A 49 2.84 5.94 -10.62
N GLU A 50 3.05 5.09 -11.63
CA GLU A 50 2.50 5.29 -12.97
C GLU A 50 0.98 5.31 -12.96
N ARG A 51 0.36 4.57 -12.03
CA ARG A 51 -1.08 4.54 -11.85
C ARG A 51 -1.58 5.59 -10.88
N GLU A 52 -0.69 6.48 -10.44
CA GLU A 52 -0.98 7.55 -9.48
C GLU A 52 -1.59 7.02 -8.20
N ARG A 53 -0.98 5.93 -7.67
CA ARG A 53 -1.44 5.24 -6.46
C ARG A 53 -0.31 5.06 -5.47
N ALA A 54 -0.64 5.06 -4.18
CA ALA A 54 0.29 4.69 -3.12
C ALA A 54 0.28 3.17 -2.97
N LEU A 55 1.45 2.60 -2.72
CA LEU A 55 1.62 1.15 -2.58
C LEU A 55 1.24 0.67 -1.17
N LEU A 56 0.42 -0.38 -1.09
CA LEU A 56 0.13 -1.12 0.15
C LEU A 56 0.92 -2.42 0.13
N THR A 57 1.75 -2.67 1.13
CA THR A 57 2.58 -3.86 1.16
C THR A 57 2.88 -4.33 2.58
N THR A 58 3.08 -5.64 2.75
CA THR A 58 3.61 -6.23 3.98
C THR A 58 5.12 -6.47 3.88
N ASN A 59 5.72 -6.25 2.74
CA ASN A 59 7.17 -6.38 2.53
C ASN A 59 7.90 -5.12 3.03
N ARG A 60 7.95 -4.95 4.33
CA ARG A 60 8.46 -3.72 4.97
C ARG A 60 9.93 -3.48 4.67
N ARG A 61 10.75 -4.50 4.84
CA ARG A 61 12.19 -4.38 4.74
C ARG A 61 12.64 -3.80 3.39
N ASP A 62 12.16 -4.39 2.30
CA ASP A 62 12.60 -4.02 0.97
C ASP A 62 12.08 -2.66 0.54
N PHE A 63 10.81 -2.35 0.84
CA PHE A 63 10.23 -1.06 0.44
C PHE A 63 10.71 0.10 1.32
N ILE A 64 10.98 -0.12 2.60
CA ILE A 64 11.62 0.89 3.44
C ILE A 64 13.00 1.22 2.87
N GLN A 65 13.74 0.21 2.44
CA GLN A 65 15.07 0.39 1.87
C GLN A 65 15.02 1.20 0.57
N LEU A 66 14.05 0.92 -0.30
CA LEU A 66 13.86 1.71 -1.52
C LEU A 66 13.55 3.18 -1.19
N HIS A 67 12.69 3.42 -0.20
CA HIS A 67 12.39 4.78 0.25
C HIS A 67 13.65 5.50 0.73
N ARG A 68 14.49 4.83 1.53
CA ARG A 68 15.75 5.40 2.04
C ARG A 68 16.76 5.73 0.95
N ARG A 69 16.67 5.07 -0.20
CA ARG A 69 17.52 5.34 -1.36
C ARG A 69 17.05 6.54 -2.17
N ASN A 70 16.07 7.28 -1.67
CA ASN A 70 15.50 8.46 -2.33
C ASN A 70 14.90 8.16 -3.71
N ILE A 71 14.38 6.95 -3.90
CA ILE A 71 13.67 6.61 -5.13
C ILE A 71 12.31 7.33 -5.09
N GLU A 72 12.01 8.05 -6.17
CA GLU A 72 10.77 8.77 -6.31
C GLU A 72 9.59 7.80 -6.40
N HIS A 73 8.52 8.06 -5.66
CA HIS A 73 7.35 7.16 -5.63
C HIS A 73 6.07 7.90 -5.25
N GLY A 74 4.94 7.24 -5.47
CA GLY A 74 3.62 7.79 -5.19
C GLY A 74 3.14 7.63 -3.74
N GLY A 75 3.97 7.08 -2.88
CA GLY A 75 3.67 6.77 -1.49
C GLY A 75 3.84 5.29 -1.22
N ILE A 76 4.31 4.95 -0.02
CA ILE A 76 4.47 3.56 0.44
C ILE A 76 3.81 3.44 1.81
N ILE A 77 2.88 2.48 1.93
CA ILE A 77 2.25 2.14 3.19
C ILE A 77 2.68 0.72 3.54
N VAL A 78 3.58 0.61 4.51
CA VAL A 78 4.12 -0.69 4.95
C VAL A 78 3.38 -1.15 6.19
N CYS A 79 2.93 -2.40 6.16
CA CYS A 79 2.10 -2.98 7.20
C CYS A 79 2.72 -4.25 7.76
N THR A 80 2.60 -4.46 9.07
CA THR A 80 2.83 -5.79 9.65
C THR A 80 1.62 -6.67 9.32
N PHE A 81 1.80 -8.00 9.30
CA PHE A 81 0.64 -8.87 9.20
C PHE A 81 -0.21 -8.70 10.46
N ASP A 82 -1.50 -8.54 10.29
CA ASP A 82 -2.45 -8.36 11.39
C ASP A 82 -3.74 -9.14 11.05
N PRO A 83 -4.10 -10.16 11.84
CA PRO A 83 -5.31 -10.94 11.57
C PRO A 83 -6.60 -10.13 11.78
N ASP A 84 -6.52 -8.99 12.48
CA ASP A 84 -7.65 -8.06 12.60
C ASP A 84 -7.73 -7.20 11.33
N PHE A 85 -8.22 -7.77 10.25
CA PHE A 85 -8.25 -7.13 8.94
C PHE A 85 -9.06 -5.83 8.95
N THR A 86 -10.20 -5.83 9.62
CA THR A 86 -11.03 -4.62 9.74
C THR A 86 -10.31 -3.51 10.50
N GLY A 87 -9.66 -3.87 11.61
CA GLY A 87 -8.89 -2.92 12.41
C GLY A 87 -7.70 -2.36 11.65
N GLN A 88 -7.00 -3.21 10.89
CA GLN A 88 -5.87 -2.75 10.07
C GLN A 88 -6.34 -1.79 8.98
N ALA A 89 -7.43 -2.11 8.29
CA ALA A 89 -7.98 -1.22 7.26
C ALA A 89 -8.35 0.14 7.85
N ARG A 90 -8.92 0.14 9.04
CA ARG A 90 -9.30 1.37 9.74
C ARG A 90 -8.07 2.21 10.09
N ARG A 91 -7.01 1.58 10.60
CA ARG A 91 -5.75 2.27 10.91
C ARG A 91 -5.07 2.82 9.67
N ILE A 92 -5.10 2.08 8.56
CA ILE A 92 -4.59 2.57 7.27
C ILE A 92 -5.39 3.81 6.85
N SER A 93 -6.72 3.72 6.86
CA SER A 93 -7.60 4.80 6.45
C SER A 93 -7.34 6.08 7.27
N GLU A 94 -7.26 5.97 8.58
CA GLU A 94 -6.98 7.10 9.46
C GLU A 94 -5.64 7.76 9.12
N ALA A 95 -4.62 6.96 8.88
CA ALA A 95 -3.28 7.48 8.58
C ALA A 95 -3.24 8.22 7.25
N ILE A 96 -3.86 7.66 6.20
CA ILE A 96 -3.79 8.26 4.86
C ILE A 96 -4.74 9.44 4.69
N GLU A 97 -5.86 9.45 5.40
CA GLU A 97 -6.82 10.57 5.34
C GLU A 97 -6.25 11.85 5.93
N ASN A 98 -5.39 11.73 6.93
CA ASN A 98 -4.78 12.87 7.61
C ASN A 98 -3.54 13.41 6.90
N ALA A 99 -2.99 12.67 5.93
CA ALA A 99 -1.81 13.10 5.20
C ALA A 99 -2.20 14.10 4.10
N PRO A 100 -1.56 15.26 3.99
CA PRO A 100 -1.87 16.22 2.91
C PRO A 100 -1.59 15.63 1.53
N SER A 101 -0.53 14.83 1.42
CA SER A 101 -0.17 14.12 0.19
C SER A 101 0.51 12.81 0.56
N LEU A 102 0.32 11.78 -0.25
CA LEU A 102 1.00 10.50 -0.07
C LEU A 102 2.28 10.41 -0.90
N ALA A 103 2.45 11.28 -1.90
CA ALA A 103 3.62 11.25 -2.78
C ALA A 103 4.91 11.36 -1.96
N SER A 104 5.83 10.45 -2.20
CA SER A 104 7.13 10.38 -1.54
C SER A 104 7.08 10.17 -0.02
N GLN A 105 5.91 9.77 0.52
CA GLN A 105 5.75 9.49 1.95
C GLN A 105 5.89 7.99 2.23
N LEU A 106 6.49 7.67 3.38
CA LEU A 106 6.52 6.32 3.93
C LEU A 106 5.66 6.31 5.19
N ILE A 107 4.60 5.51 5.19
CA ILE A 107 3.69 5.38 6.32
C ILE A 107 3.79 3.95 6.86
N ARG A 108 3.97 3.81 8.16
CA ARG A 108 4.07 2.51 8.84
C ARG A 108 2.79 2.23 9.61
N ILE A 109 2.16 1.10 9.30
CA ILE A 109 0.95 0.62 9.98
C ILE A 109 1.29 -0.70 10.66
N TYR A 110 1.58 -0.63 11.94
CA TYR A 110 2.00 -1.80 12.70
C TYR A 110 0.86 -2.35 13.55
N ARG A 111 0.85 -3.67 13.70
CA ARG A 111 -0.08 -4.36 14.58
C ARG A 111 0.09 -3.84 16.01
N PRO A 112 -1.00 -3.46 16.70
CA PRO A 112 -0.90 -3.04 18.10
C PRO A 112 -0.33 -4.13 19.00
N ALA A 113 0.43 -3.72 19.99
CA ALA A 113 1.03 -4.64 20.97
C ALA A 113 -0.05 -5.26 21.85
#